data_d1ccc295c28ca62570873b50ce1ed000
#
_entry.id   d1ccc295c28ca62570873b50ce1ed000
#
_cell.length_a   1.000
_cell.length_b   1.000
_cell.length_c   1.000
_cell.angle_alpha   90.00
_cell.angle_beta   90.00
_cell.angle_gamma   90.00
#
_symmetry.space_group_name_H-M   'P 1'
#
loop_
_entity.id
_entity.type
_entity.pdbx_description
1 polymer ?
#
loop_
_entity_poly.entity_id
_entity_poly.type
_entity_poly.pdbx_seq_one_letter_code
_entity_poly.pdbx_strand_id
1 'polypeptide(L)'
;MLPQIDITAEGTANLNHLDKWNSPKGEYRPYTYQALATLAQPLYTGGSLIAQKRMAQADEELSQLTTELTLDQIHYQSDAVYWNASAAYASLEAAATFQDIIKKQHDIIQDRFNDGAISRTDLLMISTRQKEAELQYIKARQNYTLALQQLNILMGVAPNTPVDSLSEISIASEPVDILGLDDVLPRRADYASTTVNIARSEAQRHAALSKYNPQVSMFLATGWDTGITYMGQEIPHTPVAGVNVSIPIFRWGARFKTNRQQKAFIGIQKLQQSYITDNILEELSAATTKLTETEQQVKTAKENMALAEENLDLVTFSYNEGKSSMADVLSAQLSWTQAHTNLINAHLAEKMAVAEYKKVISE
;
A
#
# COMPACT_ATOMS: atom_id res chain seq x y z
N MET A 1 -1.52 5.06 35.83
CA MET A 1 -0.07 4.95 35.64
C MET A 1 0.53 4.22 36.79
N LEU A 2 1.44 3.33 36.54
CA LEU A 2 2.17 2.61 37.58
C LEU A 2 3.35 3.46 38.08
N PRO A 3 3.73 3.32 39.35
CA PRO A 3 4.92 3.94 39.88
C PRO A 3 6.16 3.42 39.13
N GLN A 4 7.17 4.30 38.97
CA GLN A 4 8.46 3.92 38.39
C GLN A 4 9.46 3.71 39.50
N ILE A 5 10.27 2.66 39.37
CA ILE A 5 11.34 2.34 40.30
C ILE A 5 12.65 2.49 39.54
N ASP A 6 13.49 3.42 40.00
CA ASP A 6 14.80 3.68 39.43
C ASP A 6 15.87 3.44 40.48
N ILE A 7 17.00 2.86 40.08
CA ILE A 7 18.18 2.75 40.91
C ILE A 7 19.27 3.62 40.28
N THR A 8 19.72 4.60 41.02
CA THR A 8 20.81 5.48 40.61
C THR A 8 22.03 5.29 41.50
N ALA A 9 23.18 5.13 40.91
CA ALA A 9 24.46 5.08 41.62
C ALA A 9 25.37 6.18 41.07
N GLU A 10 25.90 7.01 41.95
CA GLU A 10 26.80 8.09 41.62
C GLU A 10 28.01 8.10 42.53
N GLY A 11 29.19 8.34 41.96
CA GLY A 11 30.43 8.51 42.70
C GLY A 11 31.12 9.79 42.20
N THR A 12 31.46 10.69 43.13
CA THR A 12 32.21 11.93 42.80
C THR A 12 33.51 11.96 43.54
N ALA A 13 34.60 12.36 42.87
CA ALA A 13 35.90 12.62 43.44
C ALA A 13 36.30 14.10 43.23
N ASN A 14 36.75 14.74 44.31
CA ASN A 14 37.23 16.09 44.21
C ASN A 14 38.74 16.08 43.91
N LEU A 15 39.08 16.29 42.63
CA LEU A 15 40.49 16.18 42.17
C LEU A 15 41.45 17.18 42.77
N ASN A 16 40.97 18.29 43.34
CA ASN A 16 41.80 19.33 43.96
C ASN A 16 42.25 18.94 45.40
N HIS A 17 41.74 17.83 45.95
CA HIS A 17 41.97 17.45 47.34
C HIS A 17 42.27 15.96 47.51
N LEU A 18 42.78 15.28 46.48
CA LEU A 18 43.18 13.86 46.52
C LEU A 18 44.35 13.62 47.49
N ASP A 19 45.15 14.64 47.78
CA ASP A 19 46.24 14.60 48.81
C ASP A 19 45.72 14.45 50.25
N LYS A 20 44.43 14.77 50.49
CA LYS A 20 43.76 14.68 51.79
C LYS A 20 43.02 13.37 52.02
N TRP A 21 43.36 12.33 51.29
CA TRP A 21 42.74 10.98 51.41
C TRP A 21 42.70 10.41 52.83
N ASN A 22 43.71 10.75 53.66
CA ASN A 22 43.86 10.31 55.05
C ASN A 22 43.43 11.37 56.10
N SER A 23 42.65 12.38 55.75
CA SER A 23 42.18 13.37 56.71
C SER A 23 41.32 12.72 57.83
N PRO A 24 41.39 13.26 59.08
CA PRO A 24 40.55 12.74 60.16
C PRO A 24 39.08 12.74 59.83
N LYS A 25 38.37 11.68 60.26
CA LYS A 25 36.95 11.54 60.02
C LYS A 25 36.21 12.78 60.48
N GLY A 26 35.56 13.51 59.53
CA GLY A 26 34.65 14.61 59.77
C GLY A 26 35.03 15.95 59.15
N GLU A 27 36.31 16.23 58.76
CA GLU A 27 36.69 17.54 58.25
C GLU A 27 36.69 17.65 56.71
N TYR A 28 36.95 16.58 55.98
CA TYR A 28 36.99 16.63 54.52
C TYR A 28 36.89 15.25 53.89
N ARG A 29 35.99 15.09 52.84
CA ARG A 29 35.93 13.86 52.05
C ARG A 29 36.31 14.16 50.60
N PRO A 30 37.40 13.58 50.10
CA PRO A 30 37.80 13.78 48.72
C PRO A 30 36.89 13.00 47.73
N TYR A 31 36.07 12.06 48.21
CA TYR A 31 35.12 11.31 47.41
C TYR A 31 33.80 11.15 48.14
N THR A 32 32.70 11.12 47.38
CA THR A 32 31.36 10.79 47.84
C THR A 32 30.76 9.76 46.91
N TYR A 33 30.01 8.83 47.44
CA TYR A 33 29.22 7.89 46.65
C TYR A 33 27.83 7.78 47.21
N GLN A 34 26.85 7.60 46.30
CA GLN A 34 25.46 7.33 46.65
C GLN A 34 24.92 6.21 45.78
N ALA A 35 24.04 5.39 46.31
CA ALA A 35 23.24 4.41 45.59
C ALA A 35 21.81 4.50 46.14
N LEU A 36 20.89 5.03 45.35
CA LEU A 36 19.51 5.28 45.74
C LEU A 36 18.55 4.46 44.88
N ALA A 37 17.63 3.75 45.55
CA ALA A 37 16.45 3.19 44.94
C ALA A 37 15.29 4.21 45.15
N THR A 38 14.73 4.74 44.08
CA THR A 38 13.67 5.74 44.12
C THR A 38 12.40 5.18 43.47
N LEU A 39 11.28 5.17 44.21
CA LEU A 39 9.97 4.92 43.73
C LEU A 39 9.29 6.28 43.47
N ALA A 40 9.04 6.62 42.21
CA ALA A 40 8.41 7.89 41.83
C ALA A 40 7.02 7.66 41.27
N GLN A 41 6.03 8.40 41.79
CA GLN A 41 4.66 8.39 41.31
C GLN A 41 4.24 9.82 40.94
N PRO A 42 4.06 10.14 39.63
CA PRO A 42 3.45 11.39 39.24
C PRO A 42 1.95 11.38 39.61
N LEU A 43 1.54 12.35 40.44
CA LEU A 43 0.14 12.53 40.84
C LEU A 43 -0.60 13.46 39.87
N TYR A 44 0.08 14.52 39.41
CA TYR A 44 -0.44 15.45 38.42
C TYR A 44 0.69 16.01 37.57
N THR A 45 0.58 15.87 36.26
CA THR A 45 1.62 16.29 35.29
C THR A 45 1.15 17.44 34.38
N GLY A 46 0.30 18.32 34.89
CA GLY A 46 -0.25 19.41 34.08
C GLY A 46 -1.15 18.96 32.93
N GLY A 47 -1.61 17.70 32.90
CA GLY A 47 -2.40 17.12 31.83
C GLY A 47 -1.58 16.36 30.77
N SER A 48 -0.24 16.29 30.90
CA SER A 48 0.64 15.63 29.94
C SER A 48 0.29 14.16 29.76
N LEU A 49 0.03 13.43 30.84
CA LEU A 49 -0.26 12.00 30.82
C LEU A 49 -1.56 11.65 30.11
N ILE A 50 -2.59 12.50 30.31
CA ILE A 50 -3.89 12.34 29.62
C ILE A 50 -3.72 12.61 28.12
N ALA A 51 -2.92 13.64 27.78
CA ALA A 51 -2.62 13.96 26.40
C ALA A 51 -1.80 12.85 25.72
N GLN A 52 -0.80 12.29 26.40
CA GLN A 52 -0.01 11.15 25.90
C GLN A 52 -0.89 9.90 25.68
N LYS A 53 -1.82 9.60 26.61
CA LYS A 53 -2.77 8.52 26.41
C LYS A 53 -3.63 8.73 25.16
N ARG A 54 -4.14 9.96 24.95
CA ARG A 54 -4.93 10.28 23.74
C ARG A 54 -4.10 10.17 22.47
N MET A 55 -2.82 10.56 22.50
CA MET A 55 -1.92 10.39 21.36
C MET A 55 -1.69 8.91 21.05
N ALA A 56 -1.44 8.08 22.09
CA ALA A 56 -1.25 6.63 21.91
C ALA A 56 -2.52 5.94 21.37
N GLN A 57 -3.70 6.38 21.80
CA GLN A 57 -4.97 5.89 21.27
C GLN A 57 -5.15 6.29 19.79
N ALA A 58 -4.79 7.52 19.44
CA ALA A 58 -4.80 7.96 18.04
C ALA A 58 -3.77 7.20 17.19
N ASP A 59 -2.59 6.89 17.74
CA ASP A 59 -1.57 6.09 17.03
C ASP A 59 -2.04 4.64 16.81
N GLU A 60 -2.77 4.05 17.76
CA GLU A 60 -3.41 2.73 17.62
C GLU A 60 -4.46 2.76 16.49
N GLU A 61 -5.36 3.75 16.49
CA GLU A 61 -6.40 3.92 15.48
C GLU A 61 -5.78 4.15 14.08
N LEU A 62 -4.73 4.97 13.96
CA LEU A 62 -3.98 5.16 12.71
C LEU A 62 -3.36 3.87 12.20
N SER A 63 -2.88 3.01 13.09
CA SER A 63 -2.32 1.70 12.72
C SER A 63 -3.40 0.77 12.19
N GLN A 64 -4.61 0.78 12.75
CA GLN A 64 -5.77 0.04 12.26
C GLN A 64 -6.18 0.51 10.87
N LEU A 65 -6.33 1.83 10.68
CA LEU A 65 -6.65 2.43 9.38
C LEU A 65 -5.57 2.14 8.31
N THR A 66 -4.30 2.09 8.71
CA THR A 66 -3.21 1.69 7.81
C THR A 66 -3.34 0.23 7.38
N THR A 67 -3.83 -0.63 8.26
CA THR A 67 -4.11 -2.04 7.93
C THR A 67 -5.25 -2.13 6.92
N GLU A 68 -6.33 -1.37 7.09
CA GLU A 68 -7.45 -1.30 6.13
C GLU A 68 -6.98 -0.84 4.75
N LEU A 69 -6.21 0.25 4.67
CA LEU A 69 -5.61 0.71 3.40
C LEU A 69 -4.74 -0.35 2.73
N THR A 70 -4.01 -1.13 3.54
CA THR A 70 -3.17 -2.21 3.01
C THR A 70 -4.04 -3.35 2.47
N LEU A 71 -5.15 -3.69 3.13
CA LEU A 71 -6.09 -4.70 2.66
C LEU A 71 -6.76 -4.28 1.34
N ASP A 72 -7.23 -3.04 1.23
CA ASP A 72 -7.80 -2.50 -0.03
C ASP A 72 -6.79 -2.60 -1.18
N GLN A 73 -5.52 -2.28 -0.90
CA GLN A 73 -4.45 -2.41 -1.89
C GLN A 73 -4.18 -3.88 -2.27
N ILE A 74 -4.24 -4.81 -1.32
CA ILE A 74 -4.06 -6.25 -1.57
C ILE A 74 -5.24 -6.79 -2.39
N HIS A 75 -6.47 -6.41 -2.09
CA HIS A 75 -7.65 -6.79 -2.87
C HIS A 75 -7.51 -6.37 -4.33
N TYR A 76 -7.20 -5.08 -4.56
CA TYR A 76 -6.95 -4.58 -5.92
C TYR A 76 -5.81 -5.32 -6.63
N GLN A 77 -4.70 -5.59 -5.95
CA GLN A 77 -3.59 -6.34 -6.54
C GLN A 77 -3.97 -7.80 -6.85
N SER A 78 -4.79 -8.41 -6.00
CA SER A 78 -5.27 -9.78 -6.21
C SER A 78 -6.14 -9.87 -7.45
N ASP A 79 -7.08 -8.94 -7.60
CA ASP A 79 -7.93 -8.85 -8.80
C ASP A 79 -7.10 -8.58 -10.05
N ALA A 80 -6.14 -7.65 -9.97
CA ALA A 80 -5.27 -7.32 -11.09
C ALA A 80 -4.44 -8.52 -11.56
N VAL A 81 -3.82 -9.26 -10.65
CA VAL A 81 -3.00 -10.43 -10.99
C VAL A 81 -3.89 -11.56 -11.53
N TYR A 82 -5.06 -11.79 -10.94
CA TYR A 82 -6.00 -12.81 -11.37
C TYR A 82 -6.51 -12.55 -12.80
N TRP A 83 -7.01 -11.35 -13.07
CA TRP A 83 -7.54 -11.00 -14.39
C TRP A 83 -6.45 -10.92 -15.47
N ASN A 84 -5.22 -10.53 -15.11
CA ASN A 84 -4.08 -10.63 -16.02
C ASN A 84 -3.78 -12.10 -16.40
N ALA A 85 -3.85 -13.02 -15.44
CA ALA A 85 -3.67 -14.45 -15.72
C ALA A 85 -4.77 -14.99 -16.61
N SER A 86 -6.04 -14.60 -16.39
CA SER A 86 -7.18 -14.96 -17.24
C SER A 86 -7.05 -14.40 -18.66
N ALA A 87 -6.64 -13.14 -18.83
CA ALA A 87 -6.38 -12.53 -20.13
C ALA A 87 -5.21 -13.20 -20.88
N ALA A 88 -4.16 -13.58 -20.15
CA ALA A 88 -3.03 -14.31 -20.73
C ALA A 88 -3.44 -15.72 -21.19
N TYR A 89 -4.34 -16.38 -20.44
CA TYR A 89 -4.93 -17.65 -20.85
C TYR A 89 -5.75 -17.52 -22.13
N ALA A 90 -6.66 -16.53 -22.19
CA ALA A 90 -7.45 -16.24 -23.40
C ALA A 90 -6.56 -15.93 -24.61
N SER A 91 -5.46 -15.19 -24.40
CA SER A 91 -4.49 -14.91 -25.46
C SER A 91 -3.74 -16.16 -25.93
N LEU A 92 -3.46 -17.11 -25.04
CA LEU A 92 -2.86 -18.40 -25.40
C LEU A 92 -3.84 -19.25 -26.22
N GLU A 93 -5.09 -19.33 -25.81
CA GLU A 93 -6.14 -20.08 -26.57
C GLU A 93 -6.32 -19.49 -27.97
N ALA A 94 -6.39 -18.16 -28.09
CA ALA A 94 -6.49 -17.47 -29.37
C ALA A 94 -5.28 -17.77 -30.27
N ALA A 95 -4.07 -17.70 -29.72
CA ALA A 95 -2.84 -17.99 -30.45
C ALA A 95 -2.76 -19.46 -30.88
N ALA A 96 -3.21 -20.40 -30.05
CA ALA A 96 -3.27 -21.83 -30.38
C ALA A 96 -4.26 -22.11 -31.51
N THR A 97 -5.46 -21.54 -31.42
CA THR A 97 -6.48 -21.64 -32.45
C THR A 97 -5.99 -21.07 -33.78
N PHE A 98 -5.40 -19.87 -33.74
CA PHE A 98 -4.86 -19.24 -34.93
C PHE A 98 -3.72 -20.07 -35.57
N GLN A 99 -2.80 -20.60 -34.76
CA GLN A 99 -1.73 -21.47 -35.23
C GLN A 99 -2.30 -22.73 -35.96
N ASP A 100 -3.34 -23.35 -35.42
CA ASP A 100 -3.98 -24.53 -36.04
C ASP A 100 -4.65 -24.15 -37.37
N ILE A 101 -5.37 -23.04 -37.44
CA ILE A 101 -5.98 -22.51 -38.66
C ILE A 101 -4.91 -22.29 -39.75
N ILE A 102 -3.84 -21.57 -39.42
CA ILE A 102 -2.78 -21.29 -40.37
C ILE A 102 -2.06 -22.55 -40.82
N LYS A 103 -1.83 -23.50 -39.92
CA LYS A 103 -1.23 -24.81 -40.28
C LYS A 103 -2.08 -25.55 -41.28
N LYS A 104 -3.39 -25.68 -41.05
CA LYS A 104 -4.32 -26.34 -41.99
C LYS A 104 -4.33 -25.64 -43.35
N GLN A 105 -4.32 -24.30 -43.34
CA GLN A 105 -4.28 -23.53 -44.58
C GLN A 105 -2.95 -23.70 -45.32
N HIS A 106 -1.81 -23.72 -44.64
CA HIS A 106 -0.51 -24.02 -45.23
C HIS A 106 -0.49 -25.37 -45.90
N ASP A 107 -1.03 -26.42 -45.27
CA ASP A 107 -1.04 -27.77 -45.82
C ASP A 107 -1.89 -27.83 -47.13
N ILE A 108 -3.06 -27.16 -47.14
CA ILE A 108 -3.88 -27.05 -48.37
C ILE A 108 -3.14 -26.34 -49.49
N ILE A 109 -2.44 -25.24 -49.18
CA ILE A 109 -1.68 -24.46 -50.17
C ILE A 109 -0.47 -25.22 -50.66
N GLN A 110 0.22 -25.97 -49.78
CA GLN A 110 1.32 -26.86 -50.18
C GLN A 110 0.87 -27.93 -51.18
N ASP A 111 -0.29 -28.55 -50.96
CA ASP A 111 -0.85 -29.55 -51.88
C ASP A 111 -1.21 -28.93 -53.23
N ARG A 112 -1.87 -27.75 -53.25
CA ARG A 112 -2.16 -27.03 -54.51
C ARG A 112 -0.91 -26.58 -55.25
N PHE A 113 0.16 -26.26 -54.55
CA PHE A 113 1.46 -25.96 -55.18
C PHE A 113 2.09 -27.21 -55.82
N ASN A 114 2.01 -28.37 -55.16
CA ASN A 114 2.49 -29.64 -55.65
C ASN A 114 1.74 -30.05 -56.93
N ASP A 115 0.43 -29.72 -56.99
CA ASP A 115 -0.41 -29.93 -58.18
C ASP A 115 -0.18 -28.87 -59.28
N GLY A 116 0.67 -27.89 -59.05
CA GLY A 116 0.99 -26.80 -60.01
C GLY A 116 -0.14 -25.76 -60.14
N ALA A 117 -1.10 -25.72 -59.22
CA ALA A 117 -2.27 -24.85 -59.29
C ALA A 117 -2.03 -23.43 -58.72
N ILE A 118 -0.96 -23.20 -57.94
CA ILE A 118 -0.64 -21.90 -57.34
C ILE A 118 0.83 -21.56 -57.47
N SER A 119 1.14 -20.27 -57.22
CA SER A 119 2.52 -19.74 -57.35
C SER A 119 3.41 -20.12 -56.15
N ARG A 120 4.70 -20.20 -56.38
CA ARG A 120 5.69 -20.33 -55.29
C ARG A 120 5.65 -19.13 -54.31
N THR A 121 5.27 -17.96 -54.78
CA THR A 121 5.12 -16.78 -53.96
C THR A 121 4.04 -16.96 -52.91
N ASP A 122 2.87 -17.51 -53.27
CA ASP A 122 1.76 -17.77 -52.35
C ASP A 122 2.15 -18.81 -51.28
N LEU A 123 2.88 -19.87 -51.66
CA LEU A 123 3.43 -20.83 -50.71
C LEU A 123 4.44 -20.21 -49.74
N LEU A 124 5.31 -19.33 -50.19
CA LEU A 124 6.25 -18.63 -49.31
C LEU A 124 5.56 -17.68 -48.37
N MET A 125 4.52 -16.98 -48.82
CA MET A 125 3.71 -16.06 -47.99
C MET A 125 3.02 -16.81 -46.85
N ILE A 126 2.35 -17.92 -47.14
CA ILE A 126 1.70 -18.70 -46.08
C ILE A 126 2.69 -19.41 -45.14
N SER A 127 3.85 -19.85 -45.66
CA SER A 127 4.92 -20.44 -44.85
C SER A 127 5.50 -19.42 -43.88
N THR A 128 5.68 -18.16 -44.32
CA THR A 128 6.08 -17.06 -43.42
C THR A 128 5.04 -16.83 -42.36
N ARG A 129 3.76 -16.77 -42.74
CA ARG A 129 2.64 -16.59 -41.79
C ARG A 129 2.55 -17.70 -40.76
N GLN A 130 2.82 -18.95 -41.18
CA GLN A 130 2.88 -20.10 -40.25
C GLN A 130 3.98 -19.91 -39.18
N LYS A 131 5.16 -19.44 -39.57
CA LYS A 131 6.24 -19.15 -38.60
C LYS A 131 5.95 -17.99 -37.69
N GLU A 132 5.24 -16.99 -38.17
CA GLU A 132 4.74 -15.88 -37.33
C GLU A 132 3.69 -16.39 -36.30
N ALA A 133 2.76 -17.22 -36.71
CA ALA A 133 1.77 -17.82 -35.81
C ALA A 133 2.42 -18.71 -34.74
N GLU A 134 3.41 -19.51 -35.12
CA GLU A 134 4.20 -20.33 -34.19
C GLU A 134 4.92 -19.46 -33.15
N LEU A 135 5.54 -18.37 -33.58
CA LEU A 135 6.21 -17.42 -32.70
C LEU A 135 5.21 -16.72 -31.74
N GLN A 136 4.02 -16.34 -32.24
CA GLN A 136 2.97 -15.75 -31.40
C GLN A 136 2.49 -16.74 -30.33
N TYR A 137 2.27 -18.00 -30.69
CA TYR A 137 1.92 -19.04 -29.73
C TYR A 137 2.99 -19.23 -28.64
N ILE A 138 4.27 -19.29 -29.02
CA ILE A 138 5.37 -19.40 -28.04
C ILE A 138 5.38 -18.21 -27.07
N LYS A 139 5.21 -16.98 -27.57
CA LYS A 139 5.12 -15.77 -26.72
C LYS A 139 3.92 -15.77 -25.80
N ALA A 140 2.73 -16.15 -26.32
CA ALA A 140 1.52 -16.23 -25.53
C ALA A 140 1.65 -17.27 -24.40
N ARG A 141 2.22 -18.45 -24.71
CA ARG A 141 2.51 -19.50 -23.73
C ARG A 141 3.48 -19.01 -22.64
N GLN A 142 4.53 -18.29 -23.02
CA GLN A 142 5.48 -17.71 -22.06
C GLN A 142 4.75 -16.72 -21.14
N ASN A 143 3.97 -15.80 -21.69
CA ASN A 143 3.23 -14.80 -20.92
C ASN A 143 2.25 -15.45 -19.93
N TYR A 144 1.51 -16.47 -20.38
CA TYR A 144 0.61 -17.22 -19.49
C TYR A 144 1.37 -17.91 -18.35
N THR A 145 2.50 -18.56 -18.66
CA THR A 145 3.32 -19.20 -17.63
C THR A 145 3.79 -18.19 -16.58
N LEU A 146 4.25 -17.00 -17.00
CA LEU A 146 4.69 -15.94 -16.08
C LEU A 146 3.52 -15.37 -15.26
N ALA A 147 2.35 -15.20 -15.87
CA ALA A 147 1.16 -14.73 -15.17
C ALA A 147 0.68 -15.74 -14.11
N LEU A 148 0.72 -17.04 -14.41
CA LEU A 148 0.45 -18.08 -13.40
C LEU A 148 1.45 -18.08 -12.26
N GLN A 149 2.74 -17.89 -12.56
CA GLN A 149 3.76 -17.82 -11.51
C GLN A 149 3.50 -16.62 -10.57
N GLN A 150 3.11 -15.45 -11.12
CA GLN A 150 2.75 -14.29 -10.32
C GLN A 150 1.52 -14.56 -9.44
N LEU A 151 0.50 -15.20 -10.01
CA LEU A 151 -0.70 -15.59 -9.25
C LEU A 151 -0.35 -16.56 -8.12
N ASN A 152 0.45 -17.59 -8.38
CA ASN A 152 0.89 -18.54 -7.37
C ASN A 152 1.69 -17.89 -6.24
N ILE A 153 2.58 -16.96 -6.58
CA ILE A 153 3.36 -16.20 -5.57
C ILE A 153 2.41 -15.37 -4.70
N LEU A 154 1.42 -14.71 -5.29
CA LEU A 154 0.42 -13.94 -4.55
C LEU A 154 -0.40 -14.81 -3.60
N MET A 155 -0.75 -16.03 -4.01
CA MET A 155 -1.44 -17.02 -3.18
C MET A 155 -0.51 -17.65 -2.11
N GLY A 156 0.77 -17.34 -2.09
CA GLY A 156 1.73 -17.92 -1.14
C GLY A 156 2.12 -19.37 -1.41
N VAL A 157 1.89 -19.85 -2.64
CA VAL A 157 2.26 -21.22 -3.05
C VAL A 157 3.48 -21.22 -3.99
N ALA A 158 4.03 -22.40 -4.25
CA ALA A 158 5.20 -22.50 -5.14
C ALA A 158 4.86 -22.00 -6.57
N PRO A 159 5.77 -21.27 -7.26
CA PRO A 159 5.49 -20.65 -8.55
C PRO A 159 4.98 -21.59 -9.65
N ASN A 160 5.38 -22.85 -9.59
CA ASN A 160 5.01 -23.86 -10.57
C ASN A 160 3.83 -24.77 -10.13
N THR A 161 3.09 -24.37 -9.10
CA THR A 161 1.90 -25.12 -8.67
C THR A 161 0.84 -25.09 -9.77
N PRO A 162 0.27 -26.24 -10.17
CA PRO A 162 -0.81 -26.27 -11.15
C PRO A 162 -2.02 -25.48 -10.68
N VAL A 163 -2.63 -24.71 -11.57
CA VAL A 163 -3.90 -24.03 -11.36
C VAL A 163 -4.96 -24.79 -12.17
N ASP A 164 -6.01 -25.25 -11.50
CA ASP A 164 -7.00 -26.14 -12.12
C ASP A 164 -7.86 -25.42 -13.16
N SER A 165 -8.29 -24.19 -12.88
CA SER A 165 -9.09 -23.39 -13.81
C SER A 165 -9.02 -21.90 -13.47
N LEU A 166 -9.12 -21.06 -14.49
CA LEU A 166 -9.33 -19.63 -14.39
C LEU A 166 -10.73 -19.30 -14.96
N SER A 167 -11.39 -18.29 -14.41
CA SER A 167 -12.62 -17.77 -15.00
C SER A 167 -12.31 -17.14 -16.35
N GLU A 168 -13.22 -17.28 -17.31
CA GLU A 168 -13.07 -16.63 -18.60
C GLU A 168 -13.08 -15.11 -18.45
N ILE A 169 -12.19 -14.43 -19.15
CA ILE A 169 -12.11 -12.97 -19.15
C ILE A 169 -13.39 -12.31 -19.70
N SER A 170 -14.12 -13.01 -20.56
CA SER A 170 -15.37 -12.58 -21.21
C SER A 170 -16.58 -12.58 -20.27
N ILE A 171 -16.50 -13.17 -19.06
CA ILE A 171 -17.60 -13.18 -18.10
C ILE A 171 -17.97 -11.73 -17.76
N ALA A 172 -19.28 -11.41 -17.84
CA ALA A 172 -19.77 -10.09 -17.50
C ALA A 172 -19.37 -9.69 -16.09
N SER A 173 -18.94 -8.44 -15.91
CA SER A 173 -18.69 -7.89 -14.59
C SER A 173 -20.01 -7.69 -13.85
N GLU A 174 -20.00 -7.87 -12.53
CA GLU A 174 -21.16 -7.51 -11.72
C GLU A 174 -21.43 -6.00 -11.85
N PRO A 175 -22.72 -5.61 -11.95
CA PRO A 175 -23.06 -4.19 -11.98
C PRO A 175 -22.60 -3.52 -10.69
N VAL A 176 -21.94 -2.38 -10.81
CA VAL A 176 -21.43 -1.60 -9.68
C VAL A 176 -22.26 -0.32 -9.56
N ASP A 177 -22.77 -0.04 -8.36
CA ASP A 177 -23.48 1.19 -8.08
C ASP A 177 -22.51 2.38 -8.04
N ILE A 178 -22.86 3.44 -8.78
CA ILE A 178 -22.04 4.67 -8.77
C ILE A 178 -22.42 5.50 -7.53
N LEU A 179 -21.47 5.62 -6.61
CA LEU A 179 -21.63 6.35 -5.35
C LEU A 179 -21.20 7.81 -5.49
N GLY A 180 -21.82 8.68 -4.71
CA GLY A 180 -21.40 10.07 -4.56
C GLY A 180 -20.24 10.22 -3.58
N LEU A 181 -19.55 11.38 -3.62
CA LEU A 181 -18.44 11.69 -2.72
C LEU A 181 -18.83 11.57 -1.24
N ASP A 182 -20.03 12.05 -0.89
CA ASP A 182 -20.52 12.04 0.50
C ASP A 182 -20.72 10.62 1.05
N ASP A 183 -21.00 9.63 0.18
CA ASP A 183 -21.15 8.23 0.54
C ASP A 183 -19.79 7.50 0.61
N VAL A 184 -18.81 7.97 -0.14
CA VAL A 184 -17.46 7.38 -0.23
C VAL A 184 -16.57 7.86 0.92
N LEU A 185 -16.56 9.16 1.24
CA LEU A 185 -15.69 9.74 2.27
C LEU A 185 -15.72 9.00 3.62
N PRO A 186 -16.91 8.61 4.17
CA PRO A 186 -16.95 7.90 5.45
C PRO A 186 -16.35 6.48 5.42
N ARG A 187 -16.26 5.87 4.24
CA ARG A 187 -15.72 4.51 4.05
C ARG A 187 -14.20 4.50 3.89
N ARG A 188 -13.64 5.64 3.47
CA ARG A 188 -12.22 5.78 3.13
C ARG A 188 -11.35 5.89 4.38
N ALA A 189 -10.48 4.91 4.59
CA ALA A 189 -9.55 4.87 5.72
C ALA A 189 -8.48 5.97 5.66
N ASP A 190 -8.10 6.47 4.46
CA ASP A 190 -7.20 7.61 4.31
C ASP A 190 -7.85 8.93 4.76
N TYR A 191 -9.13 9.16 4.45
CA TYR A 191 -9.87 10.30 4.98
C TYR A 191 -10.05 10.21 6.50
N ALA A 192 -10.43 9.04 7.04
CA ALA A 192 -10.53 8.79 8.47
C ALA A 192 -9.19 9.07 9.18
N SER A 193 -8.06 8.66 8.59
CA SER A 193 -6.72 8.91 9.10
C SER A 193 -6.41 10.40 9.26
N THR A 194 -6.90 11.26 8.37
CA THR A 194 -6.73 12.72 8.51
C THR A 194 -7.46 13.28 9.72
N THR A 195 -8.67 12.77 9.99
CA THR A 195 -9.48 13.16 11.16
C THR A 195 -8.78 12.77 12.47
N VAL A 196 -8.26 11.55 12.52
CA VAL A 196 -7.48 11.05 13.67
C VAL A 196 -6.18 11.86 13.85
N ASN A 197 -5.50 12.23 12.77
CA ASN A 197 -4.30 13.08 12.82
C ASN A 197 -4.58 14.49 13.35
N ILE A 198 -5.75 15.07 13.06
CA ILE A 198 -6.19 16.34 13.65
C ILE A 198 -6.37 16.16 15.16
N ALA A 199 -7.10 15.13 15.62
CA ALA A 199 -7.31 14.84 17.03
C ALA A 199 -5.99 14.56 17.77
N ARG A 200 -5.06 13.81 17.14
CA ARG A 200 -3.70 13.58 17.64
C ARG A 200 -2.92 14.88 17.82
N SER A 201 -3.00 15.78 16.83
CA SER A 201 -2.32 17.09 16.90
C SER A 201 -2.90 17.99 17.99
N GLU A 202 -4.21 17.91 18.27
CA GLU A 202 -4.84 18.58 19.41
C GLU A 202 -4.33 18.02 20.75
N ALA A 203 -4.23 16.69 20.86
CA ALA A 203 -3.64 16.04 22.04
C ALA A 203 -2.15 16.46 22.21
N GLN A 204 -1.39 16.51 21.12
CA GLN A 204 0.00 16.99 21.12
C GLN A 204 0.11 18.44 21.60
N ARG A 205 -0.82 19.31 21.19
CA ARG A 205 -0.90 20.69 21.70
C ARG A 205 -1.11 20.69 23.21
N HIS A 206 -2.02 19.86 23.75
CA HIS A 206 -2.25 19.74 25.19
C HIS A 206 -0.99 19.21 25.90
N ALA A 207 -0.29 18.23 25.36
CA ALA A 207 0.97 17.73 25.89
C ALA A 207 2.05 18.81 25.90
N ALA A 208 2.19 19.59 24.82
CA ALA A 208 3.18 20.67 24.73
C ALA A 208 2.90 21.83 25.71
N LEU A 209 1.64 22.07 26.04
CA LEU A 209 1.23 23.12 27.00
C LEU A 209 1.29 22.66 28.45
N SER A 210 1.29 21.36 28.73
CA SER A 210 1.30 20.80 30.08
C SER A 210 2.51 21.22 30.92
N LYS A 211 3.66 21.46 30.27
CA LYS A 211 4.90 21.93 30.92
C LYS A 211 4.80 23.35 31.52
N TYR A 212 3.73 24.07 31.20
CA TYR A 212 3.42 25.39 31.77
C TYR A 212 2.35 25.33 32.87
N ASN A 213 1.85 24.14 33.18
CA ASN A 213 0.89 23.89 34.25
C ASN A 213 1.63 23.35 35.48
N PRO A 214 1.04 23.43 36.69
CA PRO A 214 1.59 22.80 37.88
C PRO A 214 1.87 21.31 37.67
N GLN A 215 2.89 20.78 38.32
CA GLN A 215 3.23 19.37 38.33
C GLN A 215 3.40 18.92 39.78
N VAL A 216 2.83 17.77 40.13
CA VAL A 216 2.87 17.18 41.47
C VAL A 216 3.32 15.73 41.33
N SER A 217 4.38 15.37 42.04
CA SER A 217 4.87 14.00 42.13
C SER A 217 5.13 13.64 43.59
N MET A 218 4.91 12.39 43.92
CA MET A 218 5.30 11.76 45.17
C MET A 218 6.48 10.86 44.91
N PHE A 219 7.39 10.79 45.85
CA PHE A 219 8.53 9.87 45.77
C PHE A 219 8.80 9.23 47.12
N LEU A 220 9.32 8.02 47.06
CA LEU A 220 9.92 7.30 48.17
C LEU A 220 11.32 6.89 47.71
N ALA A 221 12.35 7.32 48.42
CA ALA A 221 13.72 6.98 48.14
C ALA A 221 14.39 6.31 49.37
N THR A 222 15.16 5.30 49.10
CA THR A 222 16.00 4.65 50.11
C THR A 222 17.32 4.22 49.51
N GLY A 223 18.38 4.22 50.27
CA GLY A 223 19.66 3.79 49.75
C GLY A 223 20.84 4.26 50.58
N TRP A 224 21.98 4.25 49.98
CA TRP A 224 23.27 4.58 50.57
C TRP A 224 23.72 5.95 50.08
N ASP A 225 24.03 6.85 51.07
CA ASP A 225 24.60 8.15 50.78
C ASP A 225 25.66 8.48 51.86
N THR A 226 26.90 8.72 51.41
CA THR A 226 28.01 9.08 52.29
C THR A 226 28.04 10.55 52.67
N GLY A 227 27.13 11.37 52.11
CA GLY A 227 27.06 12.82 52.34
C GLY A 227 26.04 13.25 53.41
N ILE A 228 25.17 12.35 53.90
CA ILE A 228 24.14 12.72 54.87
C ILE A 228 24.67 12.54 56.28
N THR A 229 24.78 13.68 57.00
CA THR A 229 25.17 13.67 58.44
C THR A 229 24.03 14.30 59.24
N TYR A 230 23.56 13.58 60.29
CA TYR A 230 22.59 14.10 61.24
C TYR A 230 23.22 14.11 62.64
N MET A 231 23.24 15.28 63.29
CA MET A 231 23.88 15.48 64.63
C MET A 231 25.31 14.92 64.70
N GLY A 232 26.13 15.06 63.65
CA GLY A 232 27.50 14.57 63.60
C GLY A 232 27.67 13.07 63.40
N GLN A 233 26.61 12.32 63.19
CA GLN A 233 26.63 10.88 62.82
C GLN A 233 26.24 10.69 61.38
N GLU A 234 26.98 9.84 60.68
CA GLU A 234 26.59 9.42 59.31
C GLU A 234 25.39 8.46 59.37
N ILE A 235 24.35 8.78 58.62
CA ILE A 235 23.17 7.92 58.47
C ILE A 235 23.22 7.35 57.03
N PRO A 236 23.82 6.16 56.85
CA PRO A 236 24.04 5.62 55.52
C PRO A 236 22.75 5.05 54.87
N HIS A 237 21.66 4.89 55.64
CA HIS A 237 20.37 4.36 55.18
C HIS A 237 19.21 5.18 55.71
N THR A 238 18.69 6.08 54.92
CA THR A 238 17.54 6.89 55.33
C THR A 238 16.43 6.73 54.32
N PRO A 239 15.32 6.03 54.62
CA PRO A 239 14.14 6.09 53.77
C PRO A 239 13.54 7.52 53.85
N VAL A 240 13.38 8.13 52.70
CA VAL A 240 12.81 9.48 52.56
C VAL A 240 11.55 9.39 51.70
N ALA A 241 10.43 9.90 52.22
CA ALA A 241 9.22 10.09 51.43
C ALA A 241 8.93 11.59 51.31
N GLY A 242 8.51 12.00 50.11
CA GLY A 242 8.24 13.44 49.87
C GLY A 242 7.25 13.64 48.74
N VAL A 243 6.72 14.86 48.70
CA VAL A 243 5.91 15.38 47.60
C VAL A 243 6.65 16.56 46.99
N ASN A 244 6.84 16.50 45.67
CA ASN A 244 7.41 17.59 44.93
C ASN A 244 6.32 18.31 44.15
N VAL A 245 6.19 19.62 44.34
CA VAL A 245 5.25 20.49 43.62
C VAL A 245 6.06 21.51 42.83
N SER A 246 5.95 21.48 41.52
CA SER A 246 6.63 22.45 40.62
C SER A 246 5.57 23.28 39.91
N ILE A 247 5.63 24.62 40.12
CA ILE A 247 4.67 25.56 39.52
C ILE A 247 5.49 26.58 38.71
N PRO A 248 5.54 26.51 37.39
CA PRO A 248 6.22 27.48 36.54
C PRO A 248 5.43 28.81 36.50
N ILE A 249 5.93 29.85 37.17
CA ILE A 249 5.21 31.12 37.29
C ILE A 249 5.45 32.00 36.06
N PHE A 250 6.69 32.11 35.57
CA PHE A 250 7.04 32.99 34.47
C PHE A 250 8.07 32.37 33.52
N ARG A 251 7.77 32.37 32.22
CA ARG A 251 8.61 31.81 31.15
C ARG A 251 8.62 32.70 29.89
N TRP A 252 8.73 34.01 30.07
CA TRP A 252 8.94 34.99 28.99
C TRP A 252 8.00 34.81 27.78
N GLY A 253 6.72 34.54 28.00
CA GLY A 253 5.73 34.35 26.95
C GLY A 253 5.86 33.05 26.13
N ALA A 254 6.71 32.11 26.54
CA ALA A 254 6.93 30.84 25.83
C ALA A 254 5.64 30.03 25.66
N ARG A 255 4.71 30.06 26.62
CA ARG A 255 3.39 29.41 26.51
C ARG A 255 2.60 29.89 25.30
N PHE A 256 2.57 31.22 25.07
CA PHE A 256 1.85 31.80 23.92
C PHE A 256 2.49 31.41 22.58
N LYS A 257 3.83 31.43 22.51
CA LYS A 257 4.57 31.01 21.31
C LYS A 257 4.37 29.55 21.01
N THR A 258 4.47 28.67 22.02
CA THR A 258 4.19 27.24 21.88
C THR A 258 2.74 26.99 21.43
N ASN A 259 1.77 27.68 22.04
CA ASN A 259 0.36 27.53 21.65
C ASN A 259 0.13 27.97 20.18
N ARG A 260 0.75 29.07 19.75
CA ARG A 260 0.66 29.55 18.36
C ARG A 260 1.29 28.57 17.39
N GLN A 261 2.44 28.01 17.72
CA GLN A 261 3.11 26.96 16.94
C GLN A 261 2.20 25.73 16.77
N GLN A 262 1.67 25.21 17.88
CA GLN A 262 0.80 24.01 17.82
C GLN A 262 -0.50 24.26 17.07
N LYS A 263 -1.09 25.45 17.17
CA LYS A 263 -2.25 25.83 16.34
C LYS A 263 -1.92 25.86 14.85
N ALA A 264 -0.71 26.29 14.48
CA ALA A 264 -0.28 26.24 13.08
C ALA A 264 -0.14 24.80 12.57
N PHE A 265 0.38 23.87 13.38
CA PHE A 265 0.42 22.44 13.04
C PHE A 265 -0.99 21.84 12.85
N ILE A 266 -1.95 22.17 13.72
CA ILE A 266 -3.35 21.75 13.53
C ILE A 266 -3.91 22.33 12.22
N GLY A 267 -3.59 23.58 11.89
CA GLY A 267 -3.96 24.21 10.62
C GLY A 267 -3.42 23.43 9.42
N ILE A 268 -2.17 22.96 9.47
CA ILE A 268 -1.57 22.11 8.43
C ILE A 268 -2.35 20.80 8.28
N GLN A 269 -2.72 20.14 9.39
CA GLN A 269 -3.52 18.90 9.32
C GLN A 269 -4.89 19.10 8.69
N LYS A 270 -5.54 20.23 8.95
CA LYS A 270 -6.84 20.56 8.33
C LYS A 270 -6.71 20.82 6.82
N LEU A 271 -5.64 21.49 6.39
CA LEU A 271 -5.35 21.66 4.97
C LEU A 271 -5.03 20.33 4.29
N GLN A 272 -4.32 19.43 5.00
CA GLN A 272 -4.05 18.08 4.52
C GLN A 272 -5.34 17.28 4.35
N GLN A 273 -6.32 17.42 5.25
CA GLN A 273 -7.63 16.81 5.12
C GLN A 273 -8.37 17.32 3.87
N SER A 274 -8.39 18.64 3.64
CA SER A 274 -8.97 19.20 2.41
C SER A 274 -8.29 18.65 1.16
N TYR A 275 -6.97 18.58 1.16
CA TYR A 275 -6.20 18.04 0.03
C TYR A 275 -6.54 16.56 -0.25
N ILE A 276 -6.66 15.74 0.79
CA ILE A 276 -7.07 14.33 0.64
C ILE A 276 -8.51 14.23 0.12
N THR A 277 -9.42 15.10 0.57
CA THR A 277 -10.79 15.17 0.05
C THR A 277 -10.82 15.47 -1.45
N ASP A 278 -10.03 16.44 -1.89
CA ASP A 278 -9.93 16.81 -3.31
C ASP A 278 -9.34 15.65 -4.15
N ASN A 279 -8.33 14.96 -3.64
CA ASN A 279 -7.75 13.78 -4.30
C ASN A 279 -8.77 12.64 -4.43
N ILE A 280 -9.55 12.35 -3.36
CA ILE A 280 -10.59 11.31 -3.40
C ILE A 280 -11.65 11.67 -4.43
N LEU A 281 -12.04 12.94 -4.55
CA LEU A 281 -12.97 13.40 -5.58
C LEU A 281 -12.41 13.18 -7.00
N GLU A 282 -11.12 13.47 -7.21
CA GLU A 282 -10.44 13.24 -8.49
C GLU A 282 -10.38 11.72 -8.80
N GLU A 283 -9.97 10.88 -7.85
CA GLU A 283 -9.93 9.42 -7.99
C GLU A 283 -11.30 8.85 -8.33
N LEU A 284 -12.35 9.28 -7.62
CA LEU A 284 -13.73 8.83 -7.85
C LEU A 284 -14.23 9.22 -9.23
N SER A 285 -13.98 10.46 -9.64
CA SER A 285 -14.36 10.95 -10.98
C SER A 285 -13.64 10.19 -12.09
N ALA A 286 -12.34 9.97 -11.93
CA ALA A 286 -11.52 9.21 -12.89
C ALA A 286 -11.97 7.75 -12.99
N ALA A 287 -12.20 7.08 -11.86
CA ALA A 287 -12.65 5.70 -11.82
C ALA A 287 -14.05 5.52 -12.43
N THR A 288 -14.99 6.43 -12.16
CA THR A 288 -16.33 6.43 -12.75
C THR A 288 -16.29 6.63 -14.27
N THR A 289 -15.48 7.58 -14.75
CA THR A 289 -15.28 7.81 -16.18
C THR A 289 -14.71 6.56 -16.84
N LYS A 290 -13.67 5.95 -16.23
CA LYS A 290 -13.02 4.75 -16.75
C LYS A 290 -13.97 3.56 -16.84
N LEU A 291 -14.86 3.35 -15.84
CA LEU A 291 -15.91 2.33 -15.89
C LEU A 291 -16.79 2.48 -17.14
N THR A 292 -17.32 3.69 -17.36
CA THR A 292 -18.22 3.96 -18.49
C THR A 292 -17.52 3.80 -19.84
N GLU A 293 -16.28 4.27 -19.93
CA GLU A 293 -15.49 4.18 -21.17
C GLU A 293 -15.09 2.73 -21.49
N THR A 294 -14.68 1.94 -20.50
CA THR A 294 -14.28 0.54 -20.73
C THR A 294 -15.46 -0.34 -21.11
N GLU A 295 -16.64 -0.11 -20.57
CA GLU A 295 -17.87 -0.79 -21.01
C GLU A 295 -18.15 -0.52 -22.48
N GLN A 296 -18.03 0.73 -22.92
CA GLN A 296 -18.20 1.09 -24.33
C GLN A 296 -17.10 0.50 -25.22
N GLN A 297 -15.85 0.43 -24.72
CA GLN A 297 -14.73 -0.21 -25.43
C GLN A 297 -14.99 -1.69 -25.66
N VAL A 298 -15.49 -2.44 -24.66
CA VAL A 298 -15.86 -3.86 -24.80
C VAL A 298 -16.93 -4.04 -25.85
N LYS A 299 -17.98 -3.21 -25.83
CA LYS A 299 -19.04 -3.27 -26.84
C LYS A 299 -18.50 -3.08 -28.25
N THR A 300 -17.70 -2.03 -28.45
CA THR A 300 -17.10 -1.71 -29.76
C THR A 300 -16.11 -2.81 -30.21
N ALA A 301 -15.31 -3.36 -29.27
CA ALA A 301 -14.38 -4.43 -29.59
C ALA A 301 -15.11 -5.75 -29.98
N LYS A 302 -16.24 -6.07 -29.34
CA LYS A 302 -17.10 -7.20 -29.73
C LYS A 302 -17.67 -7.04 -31.14
N GLU A 303 -18.19 -5.86 -31.45
CA GLU A 303 -18.71 -5.57 -32.78
C GLU A 303 -17.60 -5.65 -33.85
N ASN A 304 -16.42 -5.10 -33.56
CA ASN A 304 -15.26 -5.17 -34.46
C ASN A 304 -14.76 -6.62 -34.65
N MET A 305 -14.77 -7.44 -33.60
CA MET A 305 -14.39 -8.86 -33.70
C MET A 305 -15.34 -9.63 -34.62
N ALA A 306 -16.65 -9.44 -34.48
CA ALA A 306 -17.63 -10.08 -35.33
C ALA A 306 -17.46 -9.70 -36.82
N LEU A 307 -17.22 -8.43 -37.12
CA LEU A 307 -16.95 -7.97 -38.48
C LEU A 307 -15.63 -8.51 -39.06
N ALA A 308 -14.60 -8.61 -38.22
CA ALA A 308 -13.31 -9.14 -38.66
C ALA A 308 -13.38 -10.67 -38.94
N GLU A 309 -14.18 -11.39 -38.17
CA GLU A 309 -14.43 -12.84 -38.37
C GLU A 309 -15.19 -13.05 -39.67
N GLU A 310 -16.32 -12.35 -39.88
CA GLU A 310 -17.09 -12.42 -41.12
C GLU A 310 -16.23 -12.09 -42.36
N ASN A 311 -15.41 -11.02 -42.26
CA ASN A 311 -14.51 -10.67 -43.36
C ASN A 311 -13.47 -11.74 -43.66
N LEU A 312 -12.87 -12.36 -42.63
CA LEU A 312 -11.90 -13.45 -42.80
C LEU A 312 -12.56 -14.65 -43.51
N ASP A 313 -13.75 -15.01 -43.11
CA ASP A 313 -14.49 -16.12 -43.72
C ASP A 313 -14.81 -15.85 -45.21
N LEU A 314 -15.34 -14.66 -45.51
CA LEU A 314 -15.67 -14.25 -46.89
C LEU A 314 -14.45 -14.20 -47.79
N VAL A 315 -13.34 -13.62 -47.33
CA VAL A 315 -12.10 -13.48 -48.10
C VAL A 315 -11.46 -14.86 -48.31
N THR A 316 -11.47 -15.72 -47.27
CA THR A 316 -10.96 -17.10 -47.38
C THR A 316 -11.78 -17.91 -48.37
N PHE A 317 -13.12 -17.82 -48.36
CA PHE A 317 -13.99 -18.43 -49.33
C PHE A 317 -13.69 -17.92 -50.75
N SER A 318 -13.60 -16.60 -50.94
CA SER A 318 -13.29 -15.96 -52.23
C SER A 318 -11.94 -16.39 -52.82
N TYR A 319 -10.93 -16.56 -51.94
CA TYR A 319 -9.62 -17.10 -52.34
C TYR A 319 -9.71 -18.54 -52.85
N ASN A 320 -10.49 -19.36 -52.16
CA ASN A 320 -10.69 -20.76 -52.60
C ASN A 320 -11.38 -20.85 -53.97
N GLU A 321 -12.26 -19.90 -54.29
CA GLU A 321 -12.92 -19.77 -55.60
C GLU A 321 -12.04 -19.07 -56.66
N GLY A 322 -10.82 -18.64 -56.32
CA GLY A 322 -9.90 -17.93 -57.23
C GLY A 322 -10.29 -16.48 -57.50
N LYS A 323 -11.14 -15.85 -56.64
CA LYS A 323 -11.64 -14.48 -56.83
C LYS A 323 -10.91 -13.46 -55.96
N SER A 324 -10.11 -13.89 -54.99
CA SER A 324 -9.26 -13.04 -54.13
C SER A 324 -7.81 -13.51 -54.17
N SER A 325 -6.89 -12.62 -53.77
CA SER A 325 -5.45 -12.96 -53.70
C SER A 325 -5.07 -13.50 -52.31
N MET A 326 -3.93 -14.20 -52.23
CA MET A 326 -3.36 -14.61 -50.95
C MET A 326 -3.05 -13.38 -50.04
N ALA A 327 -2.67 -12.25 -50.60
CA ALA A 327 -2.42 -11.02 -49.88
C ALA A 327 -3.69 -10.50 -49.17
N ASP A 328 -4.89 -10.64 -49.78
CA ASP A 328 -6.17 -10.28 -49.18
C ASP A 328 -6.47 -11.17 -47.97
N VAL A 329 -6.24 -12.49 -48.10
CA VAL A 329 -6.40 -13.44 -46.99
C VAL A 329 -5.49 -13.09 -45.82
N LEU A 330 -4.21 -12.82 -46.07
CA LEU A 330 -3.25 -12.44 -45.03
C LEU A 330 -3.63 -11.13 -44.34
N SER A 331 -4.18 -10.17 -45.10
CA SER A 331 -4.69 -8.89 -44.56
C SER A 331 -5.90 -9.13 -43.65
N ALA A 332 -6.85 -9.95 -44.06
CA ALA A 332 -8.02 -10.33 -43.27
C ALA A 332 -7.60 -11.09 -41.97
N GLN A 333 -6.63 -11.99 -42.03
CA GLN A 333 -6.06 -12.67 -40.88
C GLN A 333 -5.38 -11.72 -39.89
N LEU A 334 -4.66 -10.71 -40.38
CA LEU A 334 -4.07 -9.68 -39.53
C LEU A 334 -5.14 -8.89 -38.80
N SER A 335 -6.19 -8.46 -39.55
CA SER A 335 -7.32 -7.73 -38.96
C SER A 335 -8.05 -8.55 -37.91
N TRP A 336 -8.28 -9.83 -38.14
CA TRP A 336 -8.90 -10.75 -37.19
C TRP A 336 -8.02 -10.92 -35.93
N THR A 337 -6.72 -11.13 -36.07
CA THR A 337 -5.79 -11.27 -34.95
C THR A 337 -5.77 -10.00 -34.10
N GLN A 338 -5.77 -8.83 -34.73
CA GLN A 338 -5.80 -7.55 -34.05
C GLN A 338 -7.13 -7.32 -33.32
N ALA A 339 -8.27 -7.64 -33.96
CA ALA A 339 -9.59 -7.52 -33.35
C ALA A 339 -9.73 -8.44 -32.12
N HIS A 340 -9.22 -9.67 -32.20
CA HIS A 340 -9.22 -10.62 -31.09
C HIS A 340 -8.38 -10.13 -29.92
N THR A 341 -7.18 -9.64 -30.20
CA THR A 341 -6.30 -9.04 -29.16
C THR A 341 -6.94 -7.82 -28.52
N ASN A 342 -7.56 -6.96 -29.32
CA ASN A 342 -8.27 -5.78 -28.81
C ASN A 342 -9.45 -6.15 -27.92
N LEU A 343 -10.19 -7.21 -28.27
CA LEU A 343 -11.31 -7.71 -27.45
C LEU A 343 -10.83 -8.22 -26.08
N ILE A 344 -9.78 -9.05 -26.05
CA ILE A 344 -9.17 -9.52 -24.79
C ILE A 344 -8.72 -8.35 -23.93
N ASN A 345 -8.02 -7.38 -24.52
CA ASN A 345 -7.54 -6.19 -23.81
C ASN A 345 -8.69 -5.31 -23.32
N ALA A 346 -9.78 -5.17 -24.08
CA ALA A 346 -10.96 -4.42 -23.65
C ALA A 346 -11.64 -5.08 -22.44
N HIS A 347 -11.78 -6.40 -22.44
CA HIS A 347 -12.30 -7.14 -21.27
C HIS A 347 -11.38 -7.01 -20.06
N LEU A 348 -10.06 -7.11 -20.24
CA LEU A 348 -9.12 -6.89 -19.16
C LEU A 348 -9.23 -5.47 -18.60
N ALA A 349 -9.32 -4.46 -19.48
CA ALA A 349 -9.48 -3.06 -19.06
C ALA A 349 -10.77 -2.84 -18.26
N GLU A 350 -11.88 -3.47 -18.65
CA GLU A 350 -13.15 -3.46 -17.92
C GLU A 350 -12.99 -4.07 -16.51
N LYS A 351 -12.39 -5.26 -16.39
CA LYS A 351 -12.13 -5.90 -15.09
C LYS A 351 -11.26 -5.06 -14.18
N MET A 352 -10.21 -4.46 -14.76
CA MET A 352 -9.32 -3.56 -14.03
C MET A 352 -10.02 -2.27 -13.59
N ALA A 353 -10.93 -1.71 -14.41
CA ALA A 353 -11.70 -0.54 -14.06
C ALA A 353 -12.66 -0.83 -12.89
N VAL A 354 -13.30 -2.00 -12.89
CA VAL A 354 -14.16 -2.45 -11.78
C VAL A 354 -13.35 -2.62 -10.49
N ALA A 355 -12.20 -3.29 -10.55
CA ALA A 355 -11.32 -3.47 -9.39
C ALA A 355 -10.80 -2.13 -8.84
N GLU A 356 -10.43 -1.19 -9.74
CA GLU A 356 -10.00 0.14 -9.36
C GLU A 356 -11.13 0.95 -8.70
N TYR A 357 -12.33 0.88 -9.25
CA TYR A 357 -13.49 1.54 -8.66
C TYR A 357 -13.83 0.98 -7.28
N LYS A 358 -13.85 -0.36 -7.11
CA LYS A 358 -14.05 -1.01 -5.80
C LYS A 358 -13.03 -0.53 -4.78
N LYS A 359 -11.75 -0.45 -5.15
CA LYS A 359 -10.70 0.13 -4.30
C LYS A 359 -10.99 1.58 -3.91
N VAL A 360 -11.48 2.41 -4.85
CA VAL A 360 -11.77 3.84 -4.60
C VAL A 360 -12.91 4.00 -3.61
N ILE A 361 -13.91 3.12 -3.62
CA ILE A 361 -15.05 3.15 -2.69
C ILE A 361 -14.81 2.33 -1.42
N SER A 362 -13.61 1.70 -1.27
CA SER A 362 -13.23 0.79 -0.16
C SER A 362 -14.23 -0.36 0.02
N GLU A 363 -14.43 -1.14 -1.05
CA GLU A 363 -15.30 -2.33 -1.09
C GLU A 363 -14.52 -3.62 -1.36
#